data_80d214e87e848662587d2edbd2184992
#
_entry.id   80d214e87e848662587d2edbd2184992
#
_cell.length_a   1.000
_cell.length_b   1.000
_cell.length_c   1.000
_cell.angle_alpha   90.00
_cell.angle_beta   90.00
_cell.angle_gamma   90.00
#
_symmetry.space_group_name_H-M   'P 1'
#
loop_
_entity.id
_entity.type
_entity.pdbx_description
1 polymer ?
#
loop_
_entity_poly.entity_id
_entity_poly.type
_entity_poly.pdbx_seq_one_letter_code
_entity_poly.pdbx_strand_id
1 'polypeptide(L)'
;MKTIVCEMCGSHEFKKEDGLFVCEHCGTKYSVEEAKKLMVEIDNSKKMANLYERARKSLEVDDLEHAAEYYKQILDEVPNDWEAYFYSYLGETTSFTNSQAGSVAAKLGSTIPAAYDMAVETDNADEVVERVKLISEKTAGRLAGIAATGAALLSKYEGGNILSPVGKVNSDMYENLRPTAQNTIVNCVIAFDPLIEKVEALFKDGKINEEIYKESMLSMLRVKFNIANMDFSPSAGMSEKMIKNEAIQEFAEKIKALDPEFKMPELKDNSSSGGCYVATAVYGSYDCPQVWTLRRFRDNTLAETWYGRAFIHTYYAISPTLVKWFGKSKWFKNLWKPTLDRMVENLNSKGVENTPYNDREW
;
A
#
# COMPACT_ATOMS: atom_id res chain seq x y z
N MET A 1 -37.84 16.90 30.71
CA MET A 1 -37.57 16.93 32.18
C MET A 1 -36.29 16.22 32.42
N LYS A 2 -35.30 16.85 33.04
CA LYS A 2 -34.02 16.19 33.40
C LYS A 2 -34.29 15.27 34.59
N THR A 3 -34.12 13.96 34.41
CA THR A 3 -34.38 12.95 35.45
C THR A 3 -33.04 12.49 36.04
N ILE A 4 -32.95 12.46 37.35
CA ILE A 4 -31.79 11.88 38.09
C ILE A 4 -32.01 10.36 38.18
N VAL A 5 -30.94 9.59 38.10
CA VAL A 5 -30.97 8.13 38.33
C VAL A 5 -30.22 7.83 39.64
N CYS A 6 -30.82 7.07 40.51
CA CYS A 6 -30.17 6.68 41.76
C CYS A 6 -29.07 5.64 41.49
N GLU A 7 -27.81 5.94 41.84
CA GLU A 7 -26.65 5.05 41.67
C GLU A 7 -26.79 3.74 42.46
N MET A 8 -27.55 3.77 43.58
CA MET A 8 -27.68 2.62 44.46
C MET A 8 -28.74 1.61 44.02
N CYS A 9 -29.84 2.08 43.35
CA CYS A 9 -30.98 1.17 43.04
C CYS A 9 -31.54 1.35 41.64
N GLY A 10 -31.04 2.30 40.83
CA GLY A 10 -31.50 2.59 39.47
C GLY A 10 -32.84 3.31 39.37
N SER A 11 -33.48 3.69 40.50
CA SER A 11 -34.78 4.38 40.48
C SER A 11 -34.64 5.82 39.98
N HIS A 12 -35.69 6.31 39.30
CA HIS A 12 -35.81 7.68 38.82
C HIS A 12 -36.71 8.57 39.74
N GLU A 13 -37.23 7.99 40.79
CA GLU A 13 -38.18 8.66 41.68
C GLU A 13 -37.45 9.33 42.85
N PHE A 14 -37.45 10.66 42.87
CA PHE A 14 -36.80 11.48 43.88
C PHE A 14 -37.77 12.52 44.45
N LYS A 15 -37.72 12.69 45.76
CA LYS A 15 -38.33 13.82 46.45
C LYS A 15 -37.27 14.77 47.00
N LYS A 16 -37.61 16.04 47.13
CA LYS A 16 -36.73 17.05 47.73
C LYS A 16 -37.14 17.27 49.18
N GLU A 17 -36.25 16.92 50.10
CA GLU A 17 -36.40 17.10 51.54
C GLU A 17 -35.19 17.84 52.09
N ASP A 18 -35.39 18.89 52.88
CA ASP A 18 -34.34 19.66 53.61
C ASP A 18 -33.17 20.09 52.67
N GLY A 19 -33.46 20.41 51.42
CA GLY A 19 -32.43 20.82 50.45
C GLY A 19 -31.67 19.67 49.79
N LEU A 20 -31.99 18.41 50.11
CA LEU A 20 -31.42 17.18 49.52
C LEU A 20 -32.41 16.53 48.59
N PHE A 21 -31.88 15.79 47.58
CA PHE A 21 -32.66 14.87 46.73
C PHE A 21 -32.63 13.49 47.38
N VAL A 22 -33.76 12.96 47.79
CA VAL A 22 -33.93 11.65 48.44
C VAL A 22 -34.58 10.68 47.48
N CYS A 23 -33.93 9.57 47.18
CA CYS A 23 -34.50 8.48 46.37
C CYS A 23 -35.70 7.90 47.10
N GLU A 24 -36.89 7.90 46.49
CA GLU A 24 -38.11 7.36 47.14
C GLU A 24 -38.07 5.84 47.28
N HIS A 25 -37.23 5.15 46.46
CA HIS A 25 -37.14 3.67 46.49
C HIS A 25 -36.18 3.15 47.56
N CYS A 26 -34.95 3.70 47.66
CA CYS A 26 -33.92 3.16 48.57
C CYS A 26 -33.52 4.16 49.68
N GLY A 27 -34.03 5.36 49.70
CA GLY A 27 -33.76 6.37 50.73
C GLY A 27 -32.40 7.05 50.63
N THR A 28 -31.58 6.75 49.59
CA THR A 28 -30.27 7.41 49.42
C THR A 28 -30.47 8.91 49.20
N LYS A 29 -29.63 9.70 49.87
CA LYS A 29 -29.69 11.16 49.86
C LYS A 29 -28.53 11.72 49.04
N TYR A 30 -28.85 12.69 48.16
CA TYR A 30 -27.87 13.40 47.32
C TYR A 30 -27.98 14.91 47.62
N SER A 31 -26.84 15.54 47.71
CA SER A 31 -26.79 17.02 47.74
C SER A 31 -27.21 17.59 46.38
N VAL A 32 -27.51 18.87 46.34
CA VAL A 32 -27.85 19.58 45.07
C VAL A 32 -26.66 19.51 44.08
N GLU A 33 -25.45 19.52 44.58
CA GLU A 33 -24.25 19.45 43.75
C GLU A 33 -24.05 18.05 43.17
N GLU A 34 -24.20 16.99 43.97
CA GLU A 34 -24.14 15.58 43.51
C GLU A 34 -25.26 15.29 42.50
N ALA A 35 -26.48 15.74 42.76
CA ALA A 35 -27.59 15.59 41.82
C ALA A 35 -27.31 16.31 40.49
N LYS A 36 -26.71 17.49 40.51
CA LYS A 36 -26.28 18.21 39.31
C LYS A 36 -25.20 17.45 38.54
N LYS A 37 -24.22 16.86 39.26
CA LYS A 37 -23.17 16.08 38.67
C LYS A 37 -23.71 14.86 37.95
N LEU A 38 -24.61 14.10 38.60
CA LEU A 38 -25.31 12.96 38.00
C LEU A 38 -26.14 13.32 36.76
N MET A 39 -26.80 14.51 36.77
CA MET A 39 -27.53 14.99 35.59
C MET A 39 -26.60 15.29 34.43
N VAL A 40 -25.40 15.84 34.67
CA VAL A 40 -24.40 16.13 33.66
C VAL A 40 -23.86 14.83 33.06
N GLU A 41 -23.55 13.82 33.88
CA GLU A 41 -23.07 12.50 33.43
C GLU A 41 -24.11 11.80 32.53
N ILE A 42 -25.41 11.82 32.89
CA ILE A 42 -26.49 11.24 32.07
C ILE A 42 -26.65 11.99 30.73
N ASP A 43 -26.60 13.32 30.74
CA ASP A 43 -26.67 14.12 29.51
C ASP A 43 -25.46 13.81 28.59
N ASN A 44 -24.29 13.65 29.15
CA ASN A 44 -23.10 13.27 28.38
C ASN A 44 -23.19 11.86 27.80
N SER A 45 -23.64 10.88 28.58
CA SER A 45 -23.85 9.51 28.08
C SER A 45 -24.83 9.45 26.91
N LYS A 46 -25.92 10.20 26.98
CA LYS A 46 -26.92 10.29 25.90
C LYS A 46 -26.33 11.00 24.66
N LYS A 47 -25.56 12.07 24.88
CA LYS A 47 -24.86 12.78 23.80
C LYS A 47 -23.93 11.85 23.07
N MET A 48 -23.12 11.09 23.83
CA MET A 48 -22.17 10.11 23.27
C MET A 48 -22.89 9.02 22.49
N ALA A 49 -23.93 8.40 23.05
CA ALA A 49 -24.72 7.37 22.36
C ALA A 49 -25.30 7.89 21.03
N ASN A 50 -25.83 9.12 21.01
CA ASN A 50 -26.33 9.74 19.78
C ASN A 50 -25.22 10.00 18.75
N LEU A 51 -24.02 10.39 19.17
CA LEU A 51 -22.89 10.60 18.27
C LEU A 51 -22.45 9.29 17.62
N TYR A 52 -22.31 8.19 18.39
CA TYR A 52 -22.01 6.87 17.85
C TYR A 52 -23.10 6.38 16.90
N GLU A 53 -24.39 6.54 17.25
CA GLU A 53 -25.48 6.13 16.38
C GLU A 53 -25.42 6.86 15.02
N ARG A 54 -25.19 8.18 15.03
CA ARG A 54 -25.06 8.96 13.80
C ARG A 54 -23.82 8.56 12.99
N ALA A 55 -22.67 8.40 13.65
CA ALA A 55 -21.43 8.01 13.00
C ALA A 55 -21.59 6.66 12.31
N ARG A 56 -22.14 5.64 13.01
CA ARG A 56 -22.35 4.29 12.46
C ARG A 56 -23.38 4.28 11.34
N LYS A 57 -24.47 5.05 11.45
CA LYS A 57 -25.44 5.22 10.35
C LYS A 57 -24.81 5.86 9.11
N SER A 58 -23.90 6.81 9.27
CA SER A 58 -23.15 7.37 8.12
C SER A 58 -22.27 6.31 7.48
N LEU A 59 -21.61 5.43 8.27
CA LEU A 59 -20.82 4.31 7.73
C LEU A 59 -21.69 3.29 6.97
N GLU A 60 -22.91 3.02 7.41
CA GLU A 60 -23.84 2.10 6.73
C GLU A 60 -24.20 2.55 5.32
N VAL A 61 -24.20 3.87 5.06
CA VAL A 61 -24.45 4.44 3.73
C VAL A 61 -23.16 4.88 3.00
N ASP A 62 -22.00 4.39 3.46
CA ASP A 62 -20.67 4.67 2.92
C ASP A 62 -20.27 6.16 2.94
N ASP A 63 -20.86 6.94 3.86
CA ASP A 63 -20.57 8.34 4.07
C ASP A 63 -19.51 8.52 5.16
N LEU A 64 -18.26 8.20 4.77
CA LEU A 64 -17.13 8.24 5.68
C LEU A 64 -16.79 9.66 6.14
N GLU A 65 -17.08 10.68 5.34
CA GLU A 65 -16.79 12.08 5.66
C GLU A 65 -17.61 12.56 6.86
N HIS A 66 -18.94 12.41 6.81
CA HIS A 66 -19.80 12.76 7.95
C HIS A 66 -19.58 11.83 9.14
N ALA A 67 -19.30 10.53 8.92
CA ALA A 67 -18.95 9.65 10.02
C ALA A 67 -17.73 10.19 10.80
N ALA A 68 -16.68 10.60 10.09
CA ALA A 68 -15.47 11.14 10.70
C ALA A 68 -15.73 12.43 11.50
N GLU A 69 -16.65 13.28 11.06
CA GLU A 69 -17.04 14.48 11.81
C GLU A 69 -17.68 14.15 13.17
N TYR A 70 -18.53 13.11 13.21
CA TYR A 70 -19.09 12.64 14.48
C TYR A 70 -18.04 11.98 15.37
N TYR A 71 -17.16 11.16 14.79
CA TYR A 71 -16.08 10.53 15.54
C TYR A 71 -15.06 11.53 16.10
N LYS A 72 -14.78 12.63 15.41
CA LYS A 72 -13.95 13.72 15.96
C LYS A 72 -14.56 14.32 17.21
N GLN A 73 -15.90 14.51 17.23
CA GLN A 73 -16.58 15.00 18.43
C GLN A 73 -16.53 13.99 19.59
N ILE A 74 -16.50 12.69 19.28
CA ILE A 74 -16.33 11.65 20.29
C ILE A 74 -14.92 11.71 20.86
N LEU A 75 -13.88 11.87 20.03
CA LEU A 75 -12.50 12.00 20.47
C LEU A 75 -12.23 13.20 21.39
N ASP A 76 -12.96 14.30 21.20
CA ASP A 76 -12.88 15.46 22.09
C ASP A 76 -13.27 15.12 23.55
N GLU A 77 -14.16 14.15 23.73
CA GLU A 77 -14.64 13.69 25.04
C GLU A 77 -13.91 12.41 25.53
N VAL A 78 -13.55 11.51 24.60
CA VAL A 78 -12.89 10.21 24.87
C VAL A 78 -11.69 10.03 23.94
N PRO A 79 -10.52 10.59 24.27
CA PRO A 79 -9.36 10.61 23.38
C PRO A 79 -8.78 9.23 23.01
N ASN A 80 -9.03 8.21 23.82
CA ASN A 80 -8.51 6.85 23.62
C ASN A 80 -9.56 5.88 23.04
N ASP A 81 -10.64 6.39 22.49
CA ASP A 81 -11.62 5.54 21.81
C ASP A 81 -11.06 5.06 20.45
N TRP A 82 -10.86 3.76 20.32
CA TRP A 82 -10.24 3.15 19.14
C TRP A 82 -11.06 3.37 17.86
N GLU A 83 -12.42 3.27 17.96
CA GLU A 83 -13.32 3.40 16.82
C GLU A 83 -13.34 4.85 16.33
N ALA A 84 -13.46 5.78 17.25
CA ALA A 84 -13.45 7.20 16.96
C ALA A 84 -12.09 7.65 16.40
N TYR A 85 -10.99 7.17 16.99
CA TYR A 85 -9.65 7.44 16.49
C TYR A 85 -9.48 6.93 15.06
N PHE A 86 -9.78 5.66 14.84
CA PHE A 86 -9.62 5.01 13.54
C PHE A 86 -10.39 5.71 12.43
N TYR A 87 -11.70 5.89 12.62
CA TYR A 87 -12.56 6.48 11.59
C TYR A 87 -12.35 7.98 11.39
N SER A 88 -11.91 8.71 12.40
CA SER A 88 -11.52 10.12 12.23
C SER A 88 -10.37 10.27 11.25
N TYR A 89 -9.31 9.49 11.40
CA TYR A 89 -8.16 9.54 10.50
C TYR A 89 -8.45 8.90 9.13
N LEU A 90 -9.24 7.83 9.09
CA LEU A 90 -9.66 7.24 7.83
C LEU A 90 -10.51 8.23 7.02
N GLY A 91 -11.36 9.01 7.67
CA GLY A 91 -12.19 10.05 7.04
C GLY A 91 -11.37 11.20 6.44
N GLU A 92 -10.20 11.53 6.98
CA GLU A 92 -9.32 12.53 6.37
C GLU A 92 -8.84 12.16 4.97
N THR A 93 -9.06 10.92 4.56
CA THR A 93 -8.70 10.43 3.23
C THR A 93 -9.83 10.58 2.20
N THR A 94 -10.99 11.10 2.57
CA THR A 94 -12.14 11.21 1.65
C THR A 94 -11.98 12.34 0.64
N SER A 95 -11.29 13.40 1.01
CA SER A 95 -11.10 14.57 0.16
C SER A 95 -9.60 14.93 0.07
N PHE A 96 -9.03 14.81 -1.12
CA PHE A 96 -7.66 15.20 -1.41
C PHE A 96 -7.47 15.49 -2.89
N THR A 97 -6.52 16.35 -3.21
CA THR A 97 -6.06 16.59 -4.58
C THR A 97 -5.03 15.53 -5.00
N ASN A 98 -4.82 15.37 -6.31
CA ASN A 98 -3.80 14.45 -6.83
C ASN A 98 -2.41 14.69 -6.22
N SER A 99 -2.04 15.94 -5.98
CA SER A 99 -0.76 16.31 -5.36
C SER A 99 -0.67 15.94 -3.88
N GLN A 100 -1.79 15.80 -3.19
CA GLN A 100 -1.87 15.43 -1.77
C GLN A 100 -1.98 13.91 -1.56
N ALA A 101 -2.35 13.15 -2.58
CA ALA A 101 -2.64 11.73 -2.46
C ALA A 101 -1.50 10.92 -1.79
N GLY A 102 -0.24 11.17 -2.19
CA GLY A 102 0.92 10.52 -1.57
C GLY A 102 1.11 10.88 -0.11
N SER A 103 0.91 12.13 0.28
CA SER A 103 1.02 12.56 1.68
C SER A 103 -0.12 12.03 2.55
N VAL A 104 -1.32 11.89 2.00
CA VAL A 104 -2.47 11.26 2.67
C VAL A 104 -2.18 9.79 2.95
N ALA A 105 -1.64 9.05 1.98
CA ALA A 105 -1.23 7.66 2.19
C ALA A 105 -0.15 7.54 3.28
N ALA A 106 0.88 8.37 3.24
CA ALA A 106 1.93 8.38 4.26
C ALA A 106 1.39 8.70 5.67
N LYS A 107 0.43 9.64 5.76
CA LYS A 107 -0.23 9.98 7.02
C LYS A 107 -1.00 8.79 7.59
N LEU A 108 -1.75 8.04 6.77
CA LEU A 108 -2.42 6.82 7.21
C LEU A 108 -1.42 5.81 7.80
N GLY A 109 -0.32 5.53 7.09
CA GLY A 109 0.71 4.61 7.56
C GLY A 109 1.28 5.00 8.91
N SER A 110 1.43 6.30 9.19
CA SER A 110 2.00 6.79 10.46
C SER A 110 0.99 6.92 11.59
N THR A 111 -0.31 7.13 11.32
CA THR A 111 -1.33 7.38 12.36
C THR A 111 -2.09 6.13 12.77
N ILE A 112 -2.45 5.27 11.82
CA ILE A 112 -3.28 4.09 12.09
C ILE A 112 -2.62 3.08 13.05
N PRO A 113 -1.29 2.90 13.16
CA PRO A 113 -0.71 2.02 14.17
C PRO A 113 -1.19 2.26 15.60
N ALA A 114 -1.49 3.50 15.98
CA ALA A 114 -2.05 3.82 17.30
C ALA A 114 -3.48 3.27 17.49
N ALA A 115 -4.27 3.15 16.44
CA ALA A 115 -5.60 2.55 16.52
C ALA A 115 -5.54 1.07 16.92
N TYR A 116 -4.52 0.33 16.48
CA TYR A 116 -4.31 -1.05 16.90
C TYR A 116 -3.99 -1.17 18.39
N ASP A 117 -3.19 -0.24 18.95
CA ASP A 117 -2.90 -0.24 20.37
C ASP A 117 -4.18 -0.07 21.20
N MET A 118 -5.00 0.92 20.82
CA MET A 118 -6.27 1.15 21.48
C MET A 118 -7.25 -0.02 21.28
N ALA A 119 -7.25 -0.65 20.10
CA ALA A 119 -8.18 -1.75 19.77
C ALA A 119 -7.95 -3.01 20.62
N VAL A 120 -6.74 -3.24 21.09
CA VAL A 120 -6.39 -4.39 21.93
C VAL A 120 -6.51 -4.10 23.45
N GLU A 121 -6.90 -2.89 23.83
CA GLU A 121 -7.15 -2.51 25.23
C GLU A 121 -8.56 -2.95 25.66
N THR A 122 -8.81 -4.27 25.63
CA THR A 122 -10.04 -4.90 26.11
C THR A 122 -9.74 -6.33 26.57
N ASP A 123 -10.47 -6.79 27.57
CA ASP A 123 -10.38 -8.18 28.06
C ASP A 123 -11.17 -9.16 27.17
N ASN A 124 -11.95 -8.66 26.21
CA ASN A 124 -12.75 -9.48 25.32
C ASN A 124 -11.96 -9.86 24.06
N ALA A 125 -11.51 -11.10 23.98
CA ALA A 125 -10.72 -11.61 22.88
C ALA A 125 -11.46 -11.53 21.53
N ASP A 126 -12.77 -11.73 21.48
CA ASP A 126 -13.56 -11.67 20.25
C ASP A 126 -13.61 -10.24 19.71
N GLU A 127 -13.73 -9.24 20.59
CA GLU A 127 -13.65 -7.84 20.19
C GLU A 127 -12.27 -7.48 19.62
N VAL A 128 -11.18 -7.98 20.22
CA VAL A 128 -9.81 -7.76 19.69
C VAL A 128 -9.72 -8.30 18.26
N VAL A 129 -10.26 -9.51 18.00
CA VAL A 129 -10.29 -10.13 16.67
C VAL A 129 -10.96 -9.20 15.67
N GLU A 130 -12.21 -8.82 15.96
CA GLU A 130 -13.02 -8.02 15.05
C GLU A 130 -12.37 -6.65 14.78
N ARG A 131 -11.86 -5.97 15.80
CA ARG A 131 -11.24 -4.66 15.71
C ARG A 131 -9.96 -4.68 14.87
N VAL A 132 -9.04 -5.59 15.16
CA VAL A 132 -7.76 -5.70 14.45
C VAL A 132 -7.97 -6.06 12.98
N LYS A 133 -8.88 -6.99 12.69
CA LYS A 133 -9.26 -7.36 11.33
C LYS A 133 -9.88 -6.18 10.58
N LEU A 134 -10.84 -5.50 11.18
CA LEU A 134 -11.51 -4.33 10.59
C LEU A 134 -10.51 -3.22 10.26
N ILE A 135 -9.61 -2.87 11.18
CA ILE A 135 -8.58 -1.85 10.95
C ILE A 135 -7.70 -2.25 9.76
N SER A 136 -7.24 -3.50 9.72
CA SER A 136 -6.37 -4.02 8.65
C SER A 136 -7.05 -3.97 7.28
N GLU A 137 -8.27 -4.48 7.18
CA GLU A 137 -9.03 -4.54 5.91
C GLU A 137 -9.42 -3.16 5.40
N LYS A 138 -9.96 -2.30 6.26
CA LYS A 138 -10.40 -0.96 5.87
C LYS A 138 -9.23 -0.07 5.46
N THR A 139 -8.11 -0.14 6.20
CA THR A 139 -6.90 0.62 5.85
C THR A 139 -6.31 0.13 4.53
N ALA A 140 -6.21 -1.19 4.34
CA ALA A 140 -5.73 -1.76 3.09
C ALA A 140 -6.60 -1.35 1.90
N GLY A 141 -7.93 -1.43 2.04
CA GLY A 141 -8.86 -0.99 1.00
C GLY A 141 -8.72 0.51 0.68
N ARG A 142 -8.49 1.33 1.70
CA ARG A 142 -8.32 2.78 1.49
C ARG A 142 -7.01 3.11 0.78
N LEU A 143 -5.91 2.49 1.16
CA LEU A 143 -4.62 2.63 0.48
C LEU A 143 -4.71 2.15 -0.98
N ALA A 144 -5.44 1.07 -1.26
CA ALA A 144 -5.71 0.63 -2.63
C ALA A 144 -6.48 1.70 -3.44
N GLY A 145 -7.51 2.31 -2.86
CA GLY A 145 -8.26 3.40 -3.48
C GLY A 145 -7.38 4.61 -3.80
N ILE A 146 -6.51 5.03 -2.87
CA ILE A 146 -5.57 6.13 -3.09
C ILE A 146 -4.57 5.76 -4.21
N ALA A 147 -4.00 4.55 -4.20
CA ALA A 147 -3.09 4.09 -5.24
C ALA A 147 -3.76 4.05 -6.63
N ALA A 148 -5.04 3.65 -6.69
CA ALA A 148 -5.81 3.65 -7.93
C ALA A 148 -5.96 5.05 -8.54
N THR A 149 -6.00 6.13 -7.74
CA THR A 149 -6.01 7.50 -8.27
C THR A 149 -4.68 7.84 -8.98
N GLY A 150 -3.55 7.40 -8.42
CA GLY A 150 -2.24 7.53 -9.06
C GLY A 150 -2.16 6.75 -10.37
N ALA A 151 -2.60 5.49 -10.36
CA ALA A 151 -2.63 4.64 -11.56
C ALA A 151 -3.56 5.22 -12.66
N ALA A 152 -4.74 5.73 -12.29
CA ALA A 152 -5.67 6.38 -13.21
C ALA A 152 -5.07 7.66 -13.82
N LEU A 153 -4.30 8.41 -13.03
CA LEU A 153 -3.60 9.60 -13.52
C LEU A 153 -2.56 9.23 -14.59
N LEU A 154 -1.79 8.15 -14.38
CA LEU A 154 -0.84 7.66 -15.37
C LEU A 154 -1.57 7.18 -16.64
N SER A 155 -2.56 6.30 -16.52
CA SER A 155 -3.26 5.71 -17.67
C SER A 155 -4.00 6.73 -18.54
N LYS A 156 -4.51 7.79 -17.94
CA LYS A 156 -5.19 8.88 -18.66
C LYS A 156 -4.28 9.57 -19.68
N TYR A 157 -2.99 9.65 -19.38
CA TYR A 157 -2.02 10.36 -20.22
C TYR A 157 -1.21 9.42 -21.12
N GLU A 158 -1.04 8.14 -20.74
CA GLU A 158 -0.42 7.12 -21.59
C GLU A 158 -1.29 6.70 -22.78
N GLY A 159 -2.61 6.68 -22.60
CA GLY A 159 -3.59 6.39 -23.67
C GLY A 159 -3.85 7.53 -24.63
N GLY A 160 -3.30 8.71 -24.39
CA GLY A 160 -3.41 9.91 -25.24
C GLY A 160 -2.70 9.73 -26.57
N ASN A 161 -3.39 9.17 -27.52
CA ASN A 161 -2.96 8.76 -28.83
C ASN A 161 -2.16 9.85 -29.57
N ILE A 162 -1.01 9.46 -30.04
CA ILE A 162 0.00 10.14 -30.85
C ILE A 162 -0.56 10.91 -32.07
N LEU A 163 -1.85 10.81 -32.39
CA LEU A 163 -2.51 11.37 -33.57
C LEU A 163 -3.27 12.69 -33.32
N SER A 164 -3.24 13.24 -32.11
CA SER A 164 -3.82 14.57 -31.85
C SER A 164 -2.83 15.66 -32.21
N PRO A 165 -3.25 16.76 -32.89
CA PRO A 165 -2.42 17.95 -33.07
C PRO A 165 -1.97 18.56 -31.72
N VAL A 166 -2.54 18.10 -30.61
CA VAL A 166 -2.26 18.47 -29.20
C VAL A 166 -1.24 17.52 -28.55
N GLY A 167 -0.68 16.54 -29.28
CA GLY A 167 0.20 15.50 -28.74
C GLY A 167 1.39 16.00 -27.92
N LYS A 168 1.97 17.14 -28.28
CA LYS A 168 3.08 17.75 -27.56
C LYS A 168 2.65 18.32 -26.19
N VAL A 169 1.46 18.90 -26.13
CA VAL A 169 0.89 19.43 -24.87
C VAL A 169 0.55 18.30 -23.91
N ASN A 170 0.07 17.16 -24.42
CA ASN A 170 -0.20 15.98 -23.61
C ASN A 170 1.09 15.32 -23.10
N SER A 171 2.18 15.33 -23.88
CA SER A 171 3.48 14.84 -23.46
C SER A 171 4.05 15.65 -22.29
N ASP A 172 4.08 16.97 -22.42
CA ASP A 172 4.59 17.87 -21.38
C ASP A 172 3.76 17.78 -20.09
N MET A 173 2.45 17.62 -20.22
CA MET A 173 1.53 17.44 -19.10
C MET A 173 1.76 16.08 -18.42
N TYR A 174 1.99 15.02 -19.19
CA TYR A 174 2.33 13.69 -18.67
C TYR A 174 3.64 13.72 -17.88
N GLU A 175 4.70 14.29 -18.44
CA GLU A 175 6.00 14.40 -17.77
C GLU A 175 5.93 15.18 -16.44
N ASN A 176 5.04 16.16 -16.32
CA ASN A 176 4.81 16.89 -15.07
C ASN A 176 3.98 16.12 -14.05
N LEU A 177 3.03 15.27 -14.46
CA LEU A 177 2.14 14.54 -13.58
C LEU A 177 2.68 13.16 -13.20
N ARG A 178 3.56 12.57 -14.00
CA ARG A 178 4.17 11.26 -13.75
C ARG A 178 4.84 11.14 -12.38
N PRO A 179 5.70 12.09 -11.94
CA PRO A 179 6.30 12.00 -10.61
C PRO A 179 5.28 12.02 -9.48
N THR A 180 4.22 12.81 -9.62
CA THR A 180 3.12 12.86 -8.63
C THR A 180 2.40 11.53 -8.52
N ALA A 181 2.06 10.92 -9.66
CA ALA A 181 1.39 9.63 -9.71
C ALA A 181 2.27 8.50 -9.16
N GLN A 182 3.55 8.45 -9.56
CA GLN A 182 4.51 7.47 -9.05
C GLN A 182 4.71 7.63 -7.54
N ASN A 183 4.90 8.86 -7.07
CA ASN A 183 5.05 9.13 -5.64
C ASN A 183 3.81 8.70 -4.83
N THR A 184 2.60 8.88 -5.38
CA THR A 184 1.37 8.39 -4.75
C THR A 184 1.40 6.88 -4.55
N ILE A 185 1.72 6.12 -5.61
CA ILE A 185 1.77 4.65 -5.55
C ILE A 185 2.85 4.17 -4.59
N VAL A 186 4.06 4.75 -4.66
CA VAL A 186 5.18 4.42 -3.76
C VAL A 186 4.82 4.68 -2.30
N ASN A 187 4.24 5.84 -1.99
CA ASN A 187 3.81 6.14 -0.62
C ASN A 187 2.71 5.21 -0.12
N CYS A 188 1.79 4.75 -1.00
CA CYS A 188 0.82 3.72 -0.61
C CYS A 188 1.50 2.39 -0.26
N VAL A 189 2.53 1.97 -1.00
CA VAL A 189 3.29 0.75 -0.68
C VAL A 189 4.03 0.88 0.65
N ILE A 190 4.72 2.00 0.87
CA ILE A 190 5.49 2.27 2.10
C ILE A 190 4.57 2.41 3.32
N ALA A 191 3.36 2.96 3.15
CA ALA A 191 2.40 3.13 4.24
C ALA A 191 1.99 1.82 4.92
N PHE A 192 2.16 0.67 4.26
CA PHE A 192 1.93 -0.64 4.87
C PHE A 192 3.01 -1.07 5.87
N ASP A 193 4.23 -0.56 5.78
CA ASP A 193 5.34 -1.05 6.60
C ASP A 193 5.06 -0.88 8.11
N PRO A 194 4.71 0.33 8.62
CA PRO A 194 4.41 0.48 10.03
C PRO A 194 3.15 -0.29 10.48
N LEU A 195 2.19 -0.53 9.58
CA LEU A 195 0.98 -1.32 9.88
C LEU A 195 1.33 -2.80 10.06
N ILE A 196 2.15 -3.34 9.17
CA ILE A 196 2.65 -4.72 9.20
C ILE A 196 3.50 -4.94 10.45
N GLU A 197 4.47 -4.05 10.70
CA GLU A 197 5.31 -4.08 11.91
C GLU A 197 4.47 -4.07 13.19
N LYS A 198 3.38 -3.28 13.20
CA LYS A 198 2.48 -3.21 14.34
C LYS A 198 1.74 -4.53 14.59
N VAL A 199 1.16 -5.13 13.56
CA VAL A 199 0.47 -6.43 13.67
C VAL A 199 1.46 -7.55 14.08
N GLU A 200 2.70 -7.52 13.57
CA GLU A 200 3.76 -8.44 13.99
C GLU A 200 4.12 -8.26 15.47
N ALA A 201 4.21 -7.01 15.95
CA ALA A 201 4.47 -6.72 17.36
C ALA A 201 3.34 -7.23 18.27
N LEU A 202 2.07 -6.97 17.91
CA LEU A 202 0.92 -7.46 18.68
C LEU A 202 0.89 -8.99 18.77
N PHE A 203 1.29 -9.69 17.71
CA PHE A 203 1.40 -11.15 17.72
C PHE A 203 2.54 -11.64 18.63
N LYS A 204 3.72 -11.02 18.53
CA LYS A 204 4.88 -11.34 19.40
C LYS A 204 4.58 -11.10 20.87
N ASP A 205 3.82 -10.07 21.18
CA ASP A 205 3.42 -9.70 22.54
C ASP A 205 2.24 -10.55 23.07
N GLY A 206 1.73 -11.50 22.26
CA GLY A 206 0.60 -12.38 22.62
C GLY A 206 -0.73 -11.67 22.74
N LYS A 207 -0.86 -10.47 22.16
CA LYS A 207 -2.10 -9.68 22.16
C LYS A 207 -3.13 -10.18 21.14
N ILE A 208 -2.66 -10.85 20.08
CA ILE A 208 -3.50 -11.48 19.04
C ILE A 208 -3.02 -12.91 18.82
N ASN A 209 -3.93 -13.80 18.44
CA ASN A 209 -3.62 -15.18 18.11
C ASN A 209 -3.10 -15.33 16.68
N GLU A 210 -2.65 -16.55 16.32
CA GLU A 210 -2.08 -16.87 15.00
C GLU A 210 -3.09 -16.66 13.85
N GLU A 211 -4.36 -16.96 14.06
CA GLU A 211 -5.40 -16.82 13.05
C GLU A 211 -5.60 -15.36 12.67
N ILE A 212 -5.76 -14.46 13.65
CA ILE A 212 -5.93 -13.03 13.44
C ILE A 212 -4.68 -12.43 12.79
N TYR A 213 -3.49 -12.84 13.30
CA TYR A 213 -2.21 -12.42 12.72
C TYR A 213 -2.18 -12.76 11.23
N LYS A 214 -2.47 -14.02 10.87
CA LYS A 214 -2.46 -14.51 9.50
C LYS A 214 -3.46 -13.76 8.61
N GLU A 215 -4.70 -13.61 9.04
CA GLU A 215 -5.73 -12.91 8.27
C GLU A 215 -5.40 -11.43 8.05
N SER A 216 -4.99 -10.73 9.11
CA SER A 216 -4.62 -9.31 9.03
C SER A 216 -3.40 -9.09 8.15
N MET A 217 -2.38 -9.92 8.27
CA MET A 217 -1.19 -9.87 7.43
C MET A 217 -1.53 -10.14 5.97
N LEU A 218 -2.33 -11.16 5.68
CA LEU A 218 -2.72 -11.51 4.31
C LEU A 218 -3.56 -10.40 3.66
N SER A 219 -4.47 -9.77 4.40
CA SER A 219 -5.27 -8.66 3.89
C SER A 219 -4.39 -7.49 3.44
N MET A 220 -3.40 -7.13 4.25
CA MET A 220 -2.46 -6.04 3.95
C MET A 220 -1.45 -6.41 2.86
N LEU A 221 -0.80 -7.57 2.98
CA LEU A 221 0.26 -7.99 2.04
C LEU A 221 -0.26 -8.21 0.63
N ARG A 222 -1.47 -8.78 0.46
CA ARG A 222 -2.09 -8.94 -0.86
C ARG A 222 -2.38 -7.60 -1.53
N VAL A 223 -2.88 -6.64 -0.77
CA VAL A 223 -3.13 -5.29 -1.30
C VAL A 223 -1.82 -4.58 -1.61
N LYS A 224 -0.84 -4.63 -0.71
CA LYS A 224 0.51 -4.08 -0.93
C LYS A 224 1.14 -4.66 -2.20
N PHE A 225 1.09 -5.98 -2.37
CA PHE A 225 1.54 -6.68 -3.55
C PHE A 225 0.82 -6.20 -4.83
N ASN A 226 -0.51 -6.09 -4.80
CA ASN A 226 -1.29 -5.64 -5.94
C ASN A 226 -0.95 -4.20 -6.33
N ILE A 227 -0.78 -3.31 -5.36
CA ILE A 227 -0.35 -1.92 -5.60
C ILE A 227 1.05 -1.88 -6.21
N ALA A 228 2.00 -2.63 -5.65
CA ALA A 228 3.36 -2.72 -6.19
C ALA A 228 3.39 -3.31 -7.61
N ASN A 229 2.44 -4.20 -7.94
CA ASN A 229 2.32 -4.81 -9.26
C ASN A 229 1.53 -3.96 -10.28
N MET A 230 0.95 -2.82 -9.88
CA MET A 230 0.34 -1.89 -10.83
C MET A 230 1.40 -1.45 -11.85
N ASP A 231 1.03 -1.51 -13.14
CA ASP A 231 1.96 -1.11 -14.20
C ASP A 231 2.27 0.38 -14.09
N PHE A 232 3.51 0.66 -13.75
CA PHE A 232 4.11 1.95 -14.04
C PHE A 232 4.40 2.01 -15.52
N SER A 233 4.21 3.15 -16.13
CA SER A 233 4.47 3.49 -17.50
C SER A 233 5.35 2.48 -18.30
N PRO A 234 5.00 2.16 -19.55
CA PRO A 234 5.87 1.45 -20.50
C PRO A 234 7.27 2.08 -20.62
N SER A 235 7.37 3.37 -20.34
CA SER A 235 8.62 4.15 -20.35
C SER A 235 9.42 4.09 -19.04
N ALA A 236 9.00 3.31 -18.03
CA ALA A 236 9.80 3.13 -16.82
C ALA A 236 11.17 2.54 -17.15
N GLY A 237 12.24 3.16 -16.65
CA GLY A 237 13.60 2.71 -16.85
C GLY A 237 13.85 1.29 -16.30
N MET A 238 14.88 0.62 -16.79
CA MET A 238 15.18 -0.77 -16.42
C MET A 238 15.46 -0.92 -14.92
N SER A 239 16.15 0.05 -14.32
CA SER A 239 16.42 0.05 -12.88
C SER A 239 15.13 0.11 -12.03
N GLU A 240 14.14 0.92 -12.44
CA GLU A 240 12.83 0.99 -11.76
C GLU A 240 12.08 -0.36 -11.86
N LYS A 241 12.17 -1.03 -13.02
CA LYS A 241 11.54 -2.35 -13.22
C LYS A 241 12.21 -3.45 -12.39
N MET A 242 13.52 -3.41 -12.22
CA MET A 242 14.26 -4.36 -11.37
C MET A 242 13.88 -4.20 -9.90
N ILE A 243 13.95 -3.00 -9.36
CA ILE A 243 13.58 -2.72 -7.96
C ILE A 243 12.14 -3.15 -7.72
N LYS A 244 11.25 -2.90 -8.68
CA LYS A 244 9.86 -3.35 -8.63
C LYS A 244 9.74 -4.87 -8.59
N ASN A 245 10.47 -5.60 -9.45
CA ASN A 245 10.42 -7.06 -9.49
C ASN A 245 10.95 -7.69 -8.21
N GLU A 246 12.03 -7.17 -7.63
CA GLU A 246 12.57 -7.62 -6.35
C GLU A 246 11.56 -7.41 -5.21
N ALA A 247 10.94 -6.24 -5.14
CA ALA A 247 9.91 -5.95 -4.14
C ALA A 247 8.66 -6.85 -4.30
N ILE A 248 8.19 -7.06 -5.55
CA ILE A 248 7.07 -7.95 -5.84
C ILE A 248 7.38 -9.38 -5.42
N GLN A 249 8.60 -9.86 -5.68
CA GLN A 249 9.03 -11.20 -5.29
C GLN A 249 9.07 -11.35 -3.77
N GLU A 250 9.64 -10.38 -3.06
CA GLU A 250 9.68 -10.37 -1.59
C GLU A 250 8.26 -10.42 -0.99
N PHE A 251 7.33 -9.59 -1.49
CA PHE A 251 5.94 -9.59 -0.99
C PHE A 251 5.23 -10.89 -1.31
N ALA A 252 5.45 -11.47 -2.49
CA ALA A 252 4.88 -12.74 -2.89
C ALA A 252 5.39 -13.91 -2.02
N GLU A 253 6.67 -13.92 -1.65
CA GLU A 253 7.26 -14.90 -0.74
C GLU A 253 6.66 -14.79 0.67
N LYS A 254 6.48 -13.57 1.19
CA LYS A 254 5.80 -13.33 2.47
C LYS A 254 4.35 -13.82 2.46
N ILE A 255 3.60 -13.56 1.37
CA ILE A 255 2.24 -14.07 1.21
C ILE A 255 2.23 -15.59 1.19
N LYS A 256 3.13 -16.22 0.41
CA LYS A 256 3.22 -17.67 0.28
C LYS A 256 3.59 -18.37 1.59
N ALA A 257 4.37 -17.72 2.44
CA ALA A 257 4.68 -18.24 3.78
C ALA A 257 3.44 -18.34 4.67
N LEU A 258 2.47 -17.43 4.51
CA LEU A 258 1.21 -17.40 5.25
C LEU A 258 0.08 -18.16 4.53
N ASP A 259 0.12 -18.23 3.21
CA ASP A 259 -0.86 -18.90 2.35
C ASP A 259 -0.13 -19.79 1.32
N PRO A 260 0.10 -21.08 1.61
CA PRO A 260 0.80 -22.00 0.73
C PRO A 260 0.15 -22.18 -0.66
N GLU A 261 -1.17 -21.94 -0.77
CA GLU A 261 -1.90 -22.02 -2.03
C GLU A 261 -1.69 -20.79 -2.93
N PHE A 262 -1.03 -19.74 -2.42
CA PHE A 262 -0.74 -18.55 -3.21
C PHE A 262 0.15 -18.88 -4.39
N LYS A 263 -0.33 -18.57 -5.59
CA LYS A 263 0.45 -18.75 -6.82
C LYS A 263 1.40 -17.57 -7.00
N MET A 264 2.69 -17.87 -7.02
CA MET A 264 3.70 -16.87 -7.34
C MET A 264 3.41 -16.28 -8.72
N PRO A 265 3.44 -14.94 -8.86
CA PRO A 265 3.24 -14.32 -10.16
C PRO A 265 4.37 -14.72 -11.10
N GLU A 266 4.04 -14.94 -12.36
CA GLU A 266 5.06 -14.90 -13.40
C GLU A 266 5.56 -13.45 -13.49
N LEU A 267 6.77 -13.20 -13.01
CA LEU A 267 7.40 -11.90 -13.20
C LEU A 267 7.42 -11.62 -14.71
N LYS A 268 6.84 -10.52 -15.14
CA LYS A 268 6.89 -10.12 -16.55
C LYS A 268 8.35 -10.09 -16.96
N ASP A 269 8.72 -11.00 -17.84
CA ASP A 269 10.07 -11.08 -18.35
C ASP A 269 10.39 -9.78 -19.07
N ASN A 270 11.23 -8.94 -18.44
CA ASN A 270 11.61 -7.63 -18.98
C ASN A 270 12.52 -7.77 -20.21
N SER A 271 12.66 -8.99 -20.73
CA SER A 271 13.47 -9.29 -21.91
C SER A 271 12.93 -8.71 -23.23
N SER A 272 11.79 -7.99 -23.21
CA SER A 272 11.11 -7.58 -24.44
C SER A 272 11.44 -6.20 -24.99
N SER A 273 12.34 -5.42 -24.39
CA SER A 273 12.65 -4.09 -24.95
C SER A 273 14.12 -3.72 -25.15
N GLY A 274 15.03 -4.64 -25.03
CA GLY A 274 16.44 -4.31 -25.24
C GLY A 274 17.33 -5.50 -25.54
N GLY A 275 17.35 -5.96 -26.66
CA GLY A 275 18.21 -6.61 -27.64
C GLY A 275 19.40 -7.48 -27.27
N CYS A 276 19.71 -7.90 -26.07
CA CYS A 276 20.74 -8.92 -25.82
C CYS A 276 20.16 -10.30 -25.49
N TYR A 277 19.15 -10.73 -26.27
CA TYR A 277 18.36 -11.95 -26.02
C TYR A 277 19.18 -13.21 -25.72
N VAL A 278 20.20 -13.51 -26.53
CA VAL A 278 21.03 -14.71 -26.35
C VAL A 278 21.87 -14.59 -25.08
N ALA A 279 22.51 -13.45 -24.84
CA ALA A 279 23.32 -13.24 -23.63
C ALA A 279 22.46 -13.30 -22.36
N THR A 280 21.30 -12.66 -22.36
CA THR A 280 20.34 -12.72 -21.25
C THR A 280 19.88 -14.16 -20.97
N ALA A 281 19.57 -14.94 -22.01
CA ALA A 281 19.17 -16.33 -21.85
C ALA A 281 20.31 -17.20 -21.27
N VAL A 282 21.55 -16.90 -21.63
CA VAL A 282 22.75 -17.65 -21.18
C VAL A 282 23.10 -17.30 -19.74
N TYR A 283 23.16 -16.02 -19.40
CA TYR A 283 23.56 -15.54 -18.06
C TYR A 283 22.41 -15.49 -17.07
N GLY A 284 21.16 -15.60 -17.55
CA GLY A 284 19.97 -15.63 -16.70
C GLY A 284 19.47 -14.25 -16.25
N SER A 285 20.19 -13.16 -16.59
CA SER A 285 19.81 -11.80 -16.27
C SER A 285 20.24 -10.85 -17.40
N TYR A 286 19.37 -9.87 -17.69
CA TYR A 286 19.71 -8.77 -18.60
C TYR A 286 20.66 -7.77 -17.93
N ASP A 287 20.57 -7.66 -16.62
CA ASP A 287 21.35 -6.75 -15.79
C ASP A 287 22.36 -7.53 -14.93
N CYS A 288 23.38 -8.02 -15.59
CA CYS A 288 24.57 -8.58 -14.96
C CYS A 288 25.83 -8.03 -15.63
N PRO A 289 26.98 -8.10 -14.95
CA PRO A 289 28.24 -7.53 -15.45
C PRO A 289 28.59 -7.93 -16.88
N GLN A 290 28.39 -9.17 -17.24
CA GLN A 290 28.67 -9.72 -18.57
C GLN A 290 27.76 -9.09 -19.64
N VAL A 291 26.49 -8.97 -19.34
CA VAL A 291 25.51 -8.41 -20.29
C VAL A 291 25.69 -6.89 -20.42
N TRP A 292 26.01 -6.18 -19.34
CA TRP A 292 26.33 -4.73 -19.42
C TRP A 292 27.53 -4.45 -20.33
N THR A 293 28.60 -5.27 -20.25
CA THR A 293 29.75 -5.17 -21.16
C THR A 293 29.35 -5.36 -22.62
N LEU A 294 28.51 -6.37 -22.92
CA LEU A 294 28.06 -6.67 -24.27
C LEU A 294 27.13 -5.56 -24.82
N ARG A 295 26.28 -4.99 -23.97
CA ARG A 295 25.39 -3.89 -24.32
C ARG A 295 26.18 -2.62 -24.67
N ARG A 296 27.20 -2.27 -23.86
CA ARG A 296 28.11 -1.15 -24.18
C ARG A 296 28.83 -1.37 -25.50
N PHE A 297 29.30 -2.58 -25.74
CA PHE A 297 29.95 -2.91 -27.00
C PHE A 297 29.00 -2.77 -28.19
N ARG A 298 27.75 -3.24 -28.05
CA ARG A 298 26.70 -3.05 -29.06
C ARG A 298 26.50 -1.57 -29.38
N ASP A 299 26.32 -0.74 -28.34
CA ASP A 299 25.88 0.64 -28.50
C ASP A 299 27.02 1.60 -28.88
N ASN A 300 28.21 1.39 -28.33
CA ASN A 300 29.33 2.30 -28.49
C ASN A 300 30.37 1.85 -29.54
N THR A 301 30.23 0.61 -30.05
CA THR A 301 31.18 0.11 -31.05
C THR A 301 30.48 -0.44 -32.28
N LEU A 302 29.54 -1.38 -32.14
CA LEU A 302 28.86 -1.96 -33.31
C LEU A 302 27.95 -0.92 -33.97
N ALA A 303 27.21 -0.17 -33.19
CA ALA A 303 26.27 0.83 -33.71
C ALA A 303 26.91 1.99 -34.46
N GLU A 304 28.18 2.23 -34.24
CA GLU A 304 28.88 3.31 -34.96
C GLU A 304 29.18 2.98 -36.41
N THR A 305 29.19 1.67 -36.76
CA THR A 305 29.46 1.20 -38.11
C THR A 305 28.18 0.79 -38.86
N TRP A 306 28.16 0.99 -40.21
CA TRP A 306 26.99 0.60 -40.98
C TRP A 306 26.73 -0.91 -40.97
N TYR A 307 27.77 -1.74 -41.00
CA TYR A 307 27.66 -3.20 -40.93
C TYR A 307 27.28 -3.67 -39.53
N GLY A 308 27.73 -2.96 -38.47
CA GLY A 308 27.32 -3.24 -37.11
C GLY A 308 25.83 -2.96 -36.90
N ARG A 309 25.32 -1.86 -37.45
CA ARG A 309 23.87 -1.57 -37.43
C ARG A 309 23.07 -2.64 -38.18
N ALA A 310 23.55 -3.07 -39.36
CA ALA A 310 22.91 -4.16 -40.11
C ALA A 310 22.89 -5.48 -39.32
N PHE A 311 24.01 -5.81 -38.63
CA PHE A 311 24.08 -6.94 -37.72
C PHE A 311 23.08 -6.84 -36.56
N ILE A 312 22.98 -5.69 -35.92
CA ILE A 312 22.05 -5.44 -34.80
C ILE A 312 20.60 -5.65 -35.27
N HIS A 313 20.22 -5.09 -36.43
CA HIS A 313 18.88 -5.30 -36.99
C HIS A 313 18.57 -6.78 -37.28
N THR A 314 19.53 -7.48 -37.89
CA THR A 314 19.37 -8.93 -38.20
C THR A 314 19.30 -9.76 -36.90
N TYR A 315 20.14 -9.45 -35.92
CA TYR A 315 20.16 -10.10 -34.63
C TYR A 315 18.81 -9.94 -33.92
N TYR A 316 18.22 -8.73 -33.92
CA TYR A 316 16.93 -8.48 -33.30
C TYR A 316 15.73 -9.13 -34.03
N ALA A 317 15.83 -9.33 -35.32
CA ALA A 317 14.81 -10.05 -36.06
C ALA A 317 14.82 -11.57 -35.75
N ILE A 318 15.98 -12.16 -35.44
CA ILE A 318 16.14 -13.62 -35.33
C ILE A 318 16.23 -14.09 -33.87
N SER A 319 16.97 -13.37 -33.02
CA SER A 319 17.29 -13.83 -31.67
C SER A 319 16.09 -14.02 -30.74
N PRO A 320 14.99 -13.23 -30.78
CA PRO A 320 13.82 -13.49 -29.95
C PRO A 320 13.19 -14.85 -30.21
N THR A 321 13.11 -15.23 -31.48
CA THR A 321 12.54 -16.53 -31.90
C THR A 321 13.41 -17.70 -31.47
N LEU A 322 14.73 -17.57 -31.61
CA LEU A 322 15.68 -18.59 -31.16
C LEU A 322 15.66 -18.78 -29.63
N VAL A 323 15.65 -17.68 -28.90
CA VAL A 323 15.59 -17.73 -27.44
C VAL A 323 14.27 -18.26 -26.93
N LYS A 324 13.15 -17.91 -27.56
CA LYS A 324 11.83 -18.46 -27.22
C LYS A 324 11.79 -19.99 -27.34
N TRP A 325 12.44 -20.56 -28.33
CA TRP A 325 12.44 -21.99 -28.55
C TRP A 325 13.50 -22.73 -27.73
N PHE A 326 14.70 -22.17 -27.60
CA PHE A 326 15.86 -22.89 -27.08
C PHE A 326 16.50 -22.27 -25.84
N GLY A 327 16.17 -21.02 -25.47
CA GLY A 327 16.85 -20.27 -24.40
C GLY A 327 16.77 -20.91 -23.02
N LYS A 328 15.72 -21.70 -22.74
CA LYS A 328 15.57 -22.46 -21.47
C LYS A 328 16.35 -23.78 -21.46
N SER A 329 16.87 -24.25 -22.61
CA SER A 329 17.55 -25.53 -22.71
C SER A 329 19.02 -25.46 -22.22
N LYS A 330 19.46 -26.49 -21.47
CA LYS A 330 20.84 -26.59 -20.96
C LYS A 330 21.87 -26.61 -22.09
N TRP A 331 21.57 -27.29 -23.21
CA TRP A 331 22.50 -27.39 -24.34
C TRP A 331 22.71 -26.01 -25.00
N PHE A 332 21.66 -25.18 -25.13
CA PHE A 332 21.79 -23.85 -25.69
C PHE A 332 22.68 -22.95 -24.82
N LYS A 333 22.51 -23.00 -23.51
CA LYS A 333 23.37 -22.26 -22.55
C LYS A 333 24.82 -22.75 -22.63
N ASN A 334 25.04 -24.05 -22.64
CA ASN A 334 26.36 -24.63 -22.71
C ASN A 334 27.08 -24.33 -24.05
N LEU A 335 26.33 -24.22 -25.14
CA LEU A 335 26.87 -23.87 -26.46
C LEU A 335 27.34 -22.41 -26.52
N TRP A 336 26.54 -21.49 -26.04
CA TRP A 336 26.80 -20.06 -26.17
C TRP A 336 27.69 -19.50 -25.06
N LYS A 337 27.61 -20.04 -23.85
CA LYS A 337 28.33 -19.53 -22.70
C LYS A 337 29.83 -19.36 -22.90
N PRO A 338 30.59 -20.34 -23.39
CA PRO A 338 32.04 -20.20 -23.58
C PRO A 338 32.41 -19.12 -24.60
N THR A 339 31.59 -18.95 -25.63
CA THR A 339 31.80 -17.91 -26.66
C THR A 339 31.54 -16.51 -26.09
N LEU A 340 30.48 -16.36 -25.34
CA LEU A 340 30.15 -15.08 -24.71
C LEU A 340 31.14 -14.74 -23.59
N ASP A 341 31.57 -15.70 -22.76
CA ASP A 341 32.56 -15.47 -21.72
C ASP A 341 33.87 -14.93 -22.32
N ARG A 342 34.37 -15.59 -23.39
CA ARG A 342 35.60 -15.14 -24.11
C ARG A 342 35.43 -13.73 -24.71
N MET A 343 34.22 -13.43 -25.21
CA MET A 343 33.92 -12.10 -25.76
C MET A 343 33.93 -11.02 -24.67
N VAL A 344 33.31 -11.30 -23.53
CA VAL A 344 33.25 -10.38 -22.38
C VAL A 344 34.66 -10.16 -21.82
N GLU A 345 35.48 -11.21 -21.65
CA GLU A 345 36.87 -11.10 -21.18
C GLU A 345 37.69 -10.21 -22.12
N ASN A 346 37.57 -10.40 -23.43
CA ASN A 346 38.29 -9.57 -24.42
C ASN A 346 37.85 -8.13 -24.39
N LEU A 347 36.53 -7.86 -24.21
CA LEU A 347 36.00 -6.51 -24.11
C LEU A 347 36.45 -5.79 -22.83
N ASN A 348 36.42 -6.51 -21.70
CA ASN A 348 36.91 -5.97 -20.43
C ASN A 348 38.40 -5.67 -20.46
N SER A 349 39.22 -6.53 -21.12
CA SER A 349 40.67 -6.30 -21.31
C SER A 349 40.94 -5.07 -22.17
N LYS A 350 40.00 -4.66 -23.02
CA LYS A 350 40.07 -3.45 -23.85
C LYS A 350 39.47 -2.21 -23.16
N GLY A 351 39.11 -2.31 -21.89
CA GLY A 351 38.62 -1.21 -21.09
C GLY A 351 37.09 -0.97 -21.18
N VAL A 352 36.32 -1.89 -21.75
CA VAL A 352 34.85 -1.79 -21.68
C VAL A 352 34.40 -2.14 -20.27
N GLU A 353 33.71 -1.21 -19.62
CA GLU A 353 33.25 -1.36 -18.24
C GLU A 353 32.17 -2.40 -18.08
N ASN A 354 32.15 -3.07 -16.92
CA ASN A 354 31.15 -4.06 -16.51
C ASN A 354 30.21 -3.56 -15.40
N THR A 355 30.07 -2.23 -15.30
CA THR A 355 29.18 -1.54 -14.35
C THR A 355 27.76 -1.40 -14.91
N PRO A 356 26.73 -1.10 -14.11
CA PRO A 356 25.36 -0.89 -14.58
C PRO A 356 25.28 0.04 -15.79
N TYR A 357 24.46 -0.33 -16.76
CA TYR A 357 24.38 0.35 -18.05
C TYR A 357 22.94 0.50 -18.56
N ASN A 358 22.58 1.70 -18.99
CA ASN A 358 21.29 1.99 -19.62
C ASN A 358 21.46 1.93 -21.15
N ASP A 359 20.54 1.26 -21.83
CA ASP A 359 20.56 1.13 -23.27
C ASP A 359 20.37 2.44 -23.99
N ARG A 360 20.99 2.52 -25.18
CA ARG A 360 20.66 3.54 -26.16
C ARG A 360 19.35 3.19 -26.84
N GLU A 361 18.45 4.18 -27.04
CA GLU A 361 17.23 3.99 -27.85
C GLU A 361 17.61 3.76 -29.32
N TRP A 362 16.97 2.76 -29.96
CA TRP A 362 17.20 2.31 -31.33
C TRP A 362 15.97 2.51 -32.20
#